data_537ac95b266cd790bf621d5273f8e163
#
_entry.id   537ac95b266cd790bf621d5273f8e163
#
_cell.length_a   1.000
_cell.length_b   1.000
_cell.length_c   1.000
_cell.angle_alpha   90.00
_cell.angle_beta   90.00
_cell.angle_gamma   90.00
#
_symmetry.space_group_name_H-M   'P 1'
#
loop_
_entity.id
_entity.type
_entity.pdbx_description
1 polymer ?
#
loop_
_entity_poly.entity_id
_entity_poly.type
_entity_poly.pdbx_seq_one_letter_code
_entity_poly.pdbx_strand_id
1 'polypeptide(L)'
;VELLQNVFGKHGRDIWKKAQGIDHSPVIPYQERKSISTERTFEKDTTDHVKLKSILTAMAENLAYQLRRGNKLTACVTVKIRYSDFQTYTQQRQIPYSAMDHNLIPIVMDLYKNLYQRRLLVRLVGIRFSNLVEGGQQMHLFENDEKIANLSIAMDKMRQRYGDRAVLRAVGMDAKTIGRWNPFTGE
;
A
#
# COMPACT_ATOMS: atom_id res chain seq x y z
N VAL A 1 10.66 18.19 -33.05
CA VAL A 1 10.23 18.96 -31.87
C VAL A 1 8.79 19.38 -32.04
N GLU A 2 8.41 20.01 -33.15
CA GLU A 2 7.07 20.54 -33.41
C GLU A 2 5.96 19.50 -33.26
N LEU A 3 6.15 18.29 -33.78
CA LEU A 3 5.20 17.18 -33.68
C LEU A 3 4.97 16.77 -32.22
N LEU A 4 6.02 16.70 -31.42
CA LEU A 4 5.92 16.41 -29.98
C LEU A 4 5.27 17.56 -29.20
N GLN A 5 5.53 18.81 -29.59
CA GLN A 5 4.89 19.97 -28.99
C GLN A 5 3.40 20.05 -29.33
N ASN A 6 3.00 19.69 -30.56
CA ASN A 6 1.59 19.67 -30.97
C ASN A 6 0.80 18.59 -30.23
N VAL A 7 1.42 17.42 -29.92
CA VAL A 7 0.74 16.32 -29.22
C VAL A 7 0.78 16.49 -27.69
N PHE A 8 1.92 16.88 -27.12
CA PHE A 8 2.16 16.89 -25.67
C PHE A 8 2.30 18.32 -25.09
N GLY A 9 2.08 19.36 -25.89
CA GLY A 9 2.21 20.74 -25.47
C GLY A 9 3.61 21.07 -24.92
N LYS A 10 3.67 21.81 -23.82
CA LYS A 10 4.92 22.24 -23.18
C LYS A 10 5.84 21.05 -22.83
N HIS A 11 5.27 19.93 -22.42
CA HIS A 11 6.04 18.71 -22.07
C HIS A 11 6.71 18.04 -23.27
N GLY A 12 6.21 18.23 -24.49
CA GLY A 12 6.81 17.66 -25.69
C GLY A 12 8.24 18.12 -25.92
N ARG A 13 8.55 19.37 -25.60
CA ARG A 13 9.90 19.91 -25.70
C ARG A 13 10.85 19.33 -24.66
N ASP A 14 10.36 19.10 -23.45
CA ASP A 14 11.15 18.51 -22.37
C ASP A 14 11.45 17.01 -22.68
N ILE A 15 10.47 16.28 -23.19
CA ILE A 15 10.63 14.89 -23.64
C ILE A 15 11.69 14.82 -24.75
N TRP A 16 11.64 15.73 -25.74
CA TRP A 16 12.62 15.76 -26.82
C TRP A 16 14.04 16.02 -26.31
N LYS A 17 14.22 16.98 -25.39
CA LYS A 17 15.52 17.26 -24.77
C LYS A 17 16.05 16.05 -24.01
N LYS A 18 15.21 15.43 -23.18
CA LYS A 18 15.58 14.22 -22.42
C LYS A 18 15.96 13.05 -23.34
N ALA A 19 15.27 12.89 -24.46
CA ALA A 19 15.63 11.89 -25.47
C ALA A 19 17.01 12.11 -26.10
N GLN A 20 17.52 13.37 -26.07
CA GLN A 20 18.87 13.73 -26.50
C GLN A 20 19.91 13.72 -25.35
N GLY A 21 19.52 13.25 -24.16
CA GLY A 21 20.39 13.26 -22.99
C GLY A 21 20.52 14.63 -22.31
N ILE A 22 19.70 15.61 -22.66
CA ILE A 22 19.72 16.93 -22.08
C ILE A 22 18.66 16.99 -20.98
N ASP A 23 19.08 16.85 -19.74
CA ASP A 23 18.25 17.04 -18.54
C ASP A 23 19.01 17.86 -17.50
N HIS A 24 18.44 19.01 -17.14
CA HIS A 24 18.98 19.91 -16.12
C HIS A 24 18.30 19.73 -14.76
N SER A 25 17.47 18.69 -14.60
CA SER A 25 16.82 18.42 -13.33
C SER A 25 17.89 18.04 -12.28
N PRO A 26 17.84 18.64 -11.07
CA PRO A 26 18.79 18.29 -10.02
C PRO A 26 18.58 16.85 -9.58
N VAL A 27 19.67 16.13 -9.32
CA VAL A 27 19.61 14.82 -8.69
C VAL A 27 19.31 15.00 -7.21
N ILE A 28 18.12 14.56 -6.80
CA ILE A 28 17.69 14.61 -5.40
C ILE A 28 17.93 13.22 -4.80
N PRO A 29 18.99 13.03 -3.98
CA PRO A 29 19.38 11.70 -3.50
C PRO A 29 18.38 11.10 -2.52
N TYR A 30 17.61 11.93 -1.84
CA TYR A 30 16.61 11.49 -0.85
C TYR A 30 15.36 12.35 -0.93
N GLN A 31 14.20 11.68 -1.04
CA GLN A 31 12.90 12.31 -0.84
C GLN A 31 12.13 11.54 0.22
N GLU A 32 11.55 12.28 1.15
CA GLU A 32 10.69 11.69 2.15
C GLU A 32 9.46 11.04 1.52
N ARG A 33 9.18 9.78 1.88
CA ARG A 33 8.02 9.04 1.36
C ARG A 33 6.73 9.66 1.91
N LYS A 34 5.89 10.18 1.03
CA LYS A 34 4.57 10.75 1.36
C LYS A 34 3.48 9.68 1.50
N SER A 35 3.70 8.50 0.93
CA SER A 35 2.78 7.36 0.99
C SER A 35 3.51 6.06 0.73
N ILE A 36 2.92 4.95 1.20
CA ILE A 36 3.31 3.59 0.84
C ILE A 36 2.09 2.87 0.27
N SER A 37 2.29 2.01 -0.72
CA SER A 37 1.19 1.28 -1.35
C SER A 37 1.65 -0.07 -1.86
N THR A 38 0.70 -0.99 -1.97
CA THR A 38 0.89 -2.27 -2.64
C THR A 38 -0.34 -2.59 -3.46
N GLU A 39 -0.14 -3.16 -4.64
CA GLU A 39 -1.21 -3.58 -5.55
C GLU A 39 -0.92 -4.98 -6.06
N ARG A 40 -1.97 -5.73 -6.35
CA ARG A 40 -1.88 -7.06 -6.95
C ARG A 40 -2.85 -7.19 -8.10
N THR A 41 -2.32 -7.45 -9.28
CA THR A 41 -3.08 -7.88 -10.44
C THR A 41 -3.20 -9.40 -10.43
N PHE A 42 -4.38 -9.93 -10.70
CA PHE A 42 -4.61 -11.36 -10.77
C PHE A 42 -4.33 -11.87 -12.20
N GLU A 43 -3.74 -13.05 -12.31
CA GLU A 43 -3.56 -13.73 -13.61
C GLU A 43 -4.91 -14.12 -14.22
N LYS A 44 -5.85 -14.56 -13.35
CA LYS A 44 -7.25 -14.79 -13.70
C LYS A 44 -8.13 -13.93 -12.82
N ASP A 45 -8.96 -13.12 -13.45
CA ASP A 45 -9.91 -12.26 -12.77
C ASP A 45 -10.84 -13.10 -11.88
N THR A 46 -11.22 -12.61 -10.72
CA THR A 46 -11.91 -13.40 -9.69
C THR A 46 -13.06 -12.66 -9.03
N THR A 47 -14.09 -13.42 -8.59
CA THR A 47 -15.17 -12.94 -7.71
C THR A 47 -15.07 -13.51 -6.30
N ASP A 48 -14.02 -14.28 -6.02
CA ASP A 48 -13.84 -14.94 -4.72
C ASP A 48 -13.54 -13.93 -3.62
N HIS A 49 -14.57 -13.59 -2.86
CA HIS A 49 -14.49 -12.66 -1.73
C HIS A 49 -13.57 -13.11 -0.62
N VAL A 50 -13.47 -14.42 -0.37
CA VAL A 50 -12.61 -14.97 0.67
C VAL A 50 -11.16 -14.72 0.30
N LYS A 51 -10.80 -15.04 -0.94
CA LYS A 51 -9.48 -14.80 -1.51
C LYS A 51 -9.14 -13.31 -1.54
N LEU A 52 -10.08 -12.44 -1.96
CA LEU A 52 -9.84 -10.99 -2.00
C LEU A 52 -9.59 -10.41 -0.61
N LYS A 53 -10.38 -10.81 0.40
CA LYS A 53 -10.19 -10.39 1.81
C LYS A 53 -8.87 -10.89 2.38
N SER A 54 -8.50 -12.15 2.11
CA SER A 54 -7.22 -12.72 2.53
C SER A 54 -6.04 -11.91 2.00
N ILE A 55 -6.07 -11.57 0.71
CA ILE A 55 -5.02 -10.77 0.05
C ILE A 55 -4.96 -9.36 0.63
N LEU A 56 -6.11 -8.68 0.80
CA LEU A 56 -6.16 -7.35 1.39
C LEU A 56 -5.66 -7.35 2.84
N THR A 57 -6.01 -8.37 3.64
CA THR A 57 -5.48 -8.51 5.00
C THR A 57 -3.95 -8.62 5.00
N ALA A 58 -3.39 -9.50 4.18
CA ALA A 58 -1.95 -9.69 4.10
C ALA A 58 -1.22 -8.44 3.55
N MET A 59 -1.83 -7.70 2.62
CA MET A 59 -1.31 -6.42 2.15
C MET A 59 -1.30 -5.37 3.26
N ALA A 60 -2.38 -5.27 4.04
CA ALA A 60 -2.47 -4.32 5.15
C ALA A 60 -1.44 -4.63 6.24
N GLU A 61 -1.25 -5.90 6.59
CA GLU A 61 -0.22 -6.34 7.54
C GLU A 61 1.19 -5.96 7.07
N ASN A 62 1.50 -6.22 5.80
CA ASN A 62 2.82 -5.89 5.24
C ASN A 62 3.07 -4.38 5.26
N LEU A 63 2.10 -3.57 4.82
CA LEU A 63 2.23 -2.12 4.85
C LEU A 63 2.33 -1.57 6.27
N ALA A 64 1.55 -2.10 7.22
CA ALA A 64 1.63 -1.71 8.63
C ALA A 64 3.00 -2.05 9.24
N TYR A 65 3.55 -3.23 8.92
CA TYR A 65 4.92 -3.59 9.30
C TYR A 65 5.96 -2.63 8.71
N GLN A 66 5.83 -2.24 7.43
CA GLN A 66 6.72 -1.26 6.80
C GLN A 66 6.63 0.12 7.47
N LEU A 67 5.42 0.56 7.88
CA LEU A 67 5.24 1.80 8.64
C LEU A 67 6.01 1.74 9.95
N ARG A 68 5.82 0.69 10.75
CA ARG A 68 6.50 0.52 12.05
C ARG A 68 8.01 0.42 11.89
N ARG A 69 8.51 -0.33 10.90
CA ARG A 69 9.94 -0.43 10.57
C ARG A 69 10.54 0.92 10.21
N GLY A 70 9.78 1.78 9.52
CA GLY A 70 10.19 3.13 9.15
C GLY A 70 9.88 4.19 10.19
N ASN A 71 9.43 3.83 11.40
CA ASN A 71 8.97 4.75 12.45
C ASN A 71 7.98 5.79 11.92
N LYS A 72 6.99 5.34 11.10
CA LYS A 72 5.98 6.21 10.49
C LYS A 72 4.59 5.77 10.87
N LEU A 73 3.69 6.74 10.94
CA LEU A 73 2.25 6.56 11.14
C LEU A 73 1.52 7.04 9.89
N THR A 74 0.33 6.49 9.64
CA THR A 74 -0.56 6.95 8.57
C THR A 74 -1.84 7.54 9.14
N ALA A 75 -2.38 8.57 8.47
CA ALA A 75 -3.68 9.16 8.78
C ALA A 75 -4.69 8.99 7.64
N CYS A 76 -4.36 8.27 6.58
CA CYS A 76 -5.30 8.03 5.49
C CYS A 76 -5.09 6.65 4.86
N VAL A 77 -6.16 5.89 4.80
CA VAL A 77 -6.23 4.57 4.17
C VAL A 77 -7.03 4.67 2.87
N THR A 78 -6.47 4.17 1.78
CA THR A 78 -7.14 4.09 0.48
C THR A 78 -7.17 2.64 0.02
N VAL A 79 -8.32 2.18 -0.44
CA VAL A 79 -8.49 0.89 -1.13
C VAL A 79 -8.79 1.15 -2.59
N LYS A 80 -8.20 0.35 -3.46
CA LYS A 80 -8.39 0.38 -4.92
C LYS A 80 -8.91 -0.97 -5.39
N ILE A 81 -9.90 -0.95 -6.29
CA ILE A 81 -10.35 -2.12 -7.04
C ILE A 81 -10.37 -1.76 -8.52
N ARG A 82 -9.85 -2.64 -9.36
CA ARG A 82 -10.04 -2.59 -10.81
C ARG A 82 -10.78 -3.84 -11.24
N TYR A 83 -11.84 -3.67 -11.98
CA TYR A 83 -12.64 -4.75 -12.53
C TYR A 83 -12.12 -5.23 -13.90
N SER A 84 -12.68 -6.31 -14.42
CA SER A 84 -12.32 -6.89 -15.72
C SER A 84 -12.57 -5.95 -16.92
N ASP A 85 -13.49 -4.97 -16.76
CA ASP A 85 -13.74 -3.90 -17.73
C ASP A 85 -12.69 -2.77 -17.68
N PHE A 86 -11.61 -2.96 -16.93
CA PHE A 86 -10.53 -1.98 -16.67
C PHE A 86 -10.97 -0.71 -15.94
N GLN A 87 -12.25 -0.60 -15.54
CA GLN A 87 -12.70 0.50 -14.69
C GLN A 87 -12.09 0.37 -13.29
N THR A 88 -11.52 1.47 -12.82
CA THR A 88 -10.84 1.53 -11.52
C THR A 88 -11.63 2.40 -10.56
N TYR A 89 -11.90 1.87 -9.39
CA TYR A 89 -12.57 2.56 -8.31
C TYR A 89 -11.66 2.63 -7.09
N THR A 90 -11.70 3.78 -6.42
CA THR A 90 -10.92 4.00 -5.20
C THR A 90 -11.81 4.63 -4.15
N GLN A 91 -11.60 4.24 -2.91
CA GLN A 91 -12.24 4.86 -1.75
C GLN A 91 -11.21 5.06 -0.66
N GLN A 92 -11.28 6.21 0.01
CA GLN A 92 -10.35 6.55 1.08
C GLN A 92 -11.11 7.00 2.32
N ARG A 93 -10.45 6.85 3.48
CA ARG A 93 -10.91 7.33 4.78
C ARG A 93 -9.76 7.95 5.54
N GLN A 94 -9.98 9.14 6.11
CA GLN A 94 -9.09 9.71 7.09
C GLN A 94 -9.33 9.03 8.45
N ILE A 95 -8.25 8.82 9.18
CA ILE A 95 -8.22 8.12 10.47
C ILE A 95 -7.27 8.84 11.43
N PRO A 96 -7.37 8.62 12.73
CA PRO A 96 -6.29 8.98 13.66
C PRO A 96 -4.99 8.31 13.26
N TYR A 97 -3.86 8.98 13.51
CA TYR A 97 -2.54 8.45 13.18
C TYR A 97 -2.31 7.07 13.80
N SER A 98 -2.04 6.08 12.98
CA SER A 98 -1.80 4.71 13.43
C SER A 98 -0.86 3.96 12.50
N ALA A 99 -0.14 2.95 13.05
CA ALA A 99 0.60 1.93 12.31
C ALA A 99 0.21 0.52 12.75
N MET A 100 -0.89 0.39 13.51
CA MET A 100 -1.31 -0.88 14.10
C MET A 100 -2.25 -1.65 13.17
N ASP A 101 -1.91 -2.93 12.96
CA ASP A 101 -2.67 -3.85 12.12
C ASP A 101 -4.14 -3.93 12.54
N HIS A 102 -4.41 -3.99 13.86
CA HIS A 102 -5.77 -4.13 14.39
C HIS A 102 -6.65 -2.91 14.12
N ASN A 103 -6.06 -1.71 13.95
CA ASN A 103 -6.79 -0.50 13.58
C ASN A 103 -6.97 -0.40 12.06
N LEU A 104 -5.93 -0.76 11.29
CA LEU A 104 -5.91 -0.55 9.86
C LEU A 104 -6.70 -1.60 9.08
N ILE A 105 -6.64 -2.88 9.48
CA ILE A 105 -7.31 -3.99 8.78
C ILE A 105 -8.84 -3.82 8.77
N PRO A 106 -9.54 -3.52 9.87
CA PRO A 106 -10.98 -3.29 9.85
C PRO A 106 -11.40 -2.17 8.88
N ILE A 107 -10.62 -1.07 8.85
CA ILE A 107 -10.88 0.06 7.95
C ILE A 107 -10.72 -0.36 6.49
N VAL A 108 -9.68 -1.12 6.17
CA VAL A 108 -9.47 -1.67 4.82
C VAL A 108 -10.65 -2.55 4.41
N MET A 109 -11.16 -3.41 5.33
CA MET A 109 -12.29 -4.29 5.05
C MET A 109 -13.59 -3.52 4.86
N ASP A 110 -13.83 -2.47 5.63
CA ASP A 110 -15.00 -1.59 5.46
C ASP A 110 -14.96 -0.86 4.12
N LEU A 111 -13.81 -0.27 3.77
CA LEU A 111 -13.62 0.39 2.49
C LEU A 111 -13.80 -0.58 1.32
N TYR A 112 -13.24 -1.78 1.43
CA TYR A 112 -13.42 -2.84 0.44
C TYR A 112 -14.90 -3.21 0.27
N LYS A 113 -15.64 -3.42 1.38
CA LYS A 113 -17.06 -3.76 1.36
C LYS A 113 -17.89 -2.67 0.68
N ASN A 114 -17.61 -1.41 0.95
CA ASN A 114 -18.31 -0.27 0.35
C ASN A 114 -17.97 -0.09 -1.13
N LEU A 115 -16.75 -0.43 -1.53
CA LEU A 115 -16.24 -0.27 -2.89
C LEU A 115 -16.69 -1.42 -3.81
N TYR A 116 -16.81 -2.64 -3.25
CA TYR A 116 -17.22 -3.82 -3.98
C TYR A 116 -18.75 -3.88 -4.13
N GLN A 117 -19.28 -3.10 -5.08
CA GLN A 117 -20.74 -3.04 -5.35
C GLN A 117 -21.13 -3.69 -6.68
N ARG A 118 -20.16 -3.89 -7.58
CA ARG A 118 -20.42 -4.42 -8.92
C ARG A 118 -20.26 -5.95 -8.95
N ARG A 119 -21.19 -6.64 -9.61
CA ARG A 119 -21.11 -8.10 -9.84
C ARG A 119 -20.19 -8.42 -11.02
N LEU A 120 -19.01 -7.83 -11.04
CA LEU A 120 -17.98 -8.05 -12.06
C LEU A 120 -16.76 -8.72 -11.46
N LEU A 121 -16.02 -9.43 -12.30
CA LEU A 121 -14.73 -10.01 -11.93
C LEU A 121 -13.74 -8.92 -11.56
N VAL A 122 -12.98 -9.13 -10.47
CA VAL A 122 -11.92 -8.23 -10.02
C VAL A 122 -10.60 -8.64 -10.64
N ARG A 123 -9.97 -7.69 -11.32
CA ARG A 123 -8.66 -7.84 -11.97
C ARG A 123 -7.50 -7.40 -11.07
N LEU A 124 -7.71 -6.37 -10.24
CA LEU A 124 -6.66 -5.83 -9.37
C LEU A 124 -7.28 -5.32 -8.06
N VAL A 125 -6.57 -5.56 -6.98
CA VAL A 125 -6.80 -4.89 -5.69
C VAL A 125 -5.54 -4.23 -5.19
N GLY A 126 -5.70 -3.14 -4.45
CA GLY A 126 -4.57 -2.41 -3.87
C GLY A 126 -4.94 -1.65 -2.62
N ILE A 127 -3.92 -1.38 -1.80
CA ILE A 127 -4.00 -0.55 -0.61
C ILE A 127 -2.92 0.51 -0.68
N ARG A 128 -3.26 1.72 -0.23
CA ARG A 128 -2.31 2.81 -0.05
C ARG A 128 -2.53 3.44 1.31
N PHE A 129 -1.44 3.66 2.03
CA PHE A 129 -1.37 4.45 3.24
C PHE A 129 -0.68 5.78 2.91
N SER A 130 -1.32 6.89 3.24
CA SER A 130 -0.85 8.24 2.94
C SER A 130 -0.98 9.16 4.16
N ASN A 131 -0.59 10.43 4.00
CA ASN A 131 -0.45 11.36 5.11
C ASN A 131 0.46 10.76 6.19
N LEU A 132 1.68 10.39 5.76
CA LEU A 132 2.66 9.78 6.64
C LEU A 132 3.32 10.86 7.49
N VAL A 133 3.48 10.57 8.78
CA VAL A 133 4.27 11.38 9.73
C VAL A 133 5.30 10.51 10.43
N GLU A 134 6.41 11.10 10.80
CA GLU A 134 7.36 10.47 11.71
C GLU A 134 6.85 10.54 13.14
N GLY A 135 7.02 9.47 13.88
CA GLY A 135 6.66 9.45 15.29
C GLY A 135 6.28 8.07 15.79
N GLY A 136 6.37 7.94 17.12
CA GLY A 136 5.87 6.80 17.87
C GLY A 136 4.34 6.82 17.94
N GLN A 137 3.76 5.66 18.18
CA GLN A 137 2.33 5.51 18.34
C GLN A 137 1.82 6.35 19.50
N GLN A 138 0.77 7.13 19.25
CA GLN A 138 0.03 7.79 20.31
C GLN A 138 -0.81 6.72 21.05
N MET A 139 -0.45 6.45 22.29
CA MET A 139 -1.19 5.53 23.14
C MET A 139 -2.50 6.20 23.60
N HIS A 140 -3.62 5.52 23.46
CA HIS A 140 -4.86 5.95 24.08
C HIS A 140 -4.87 5.55 25.57
N LEU A 141 -5.12 6.52 26.45
CA LEU A 141 -5.09 6.34 27.93
C LEU A 141 -6.14 5.34 28.45
N PHE A 142 -7.15 5.02 27.66
CA PHE A 142 -8.32 4.23 28.08
C PHE A 142 -8.46 2.86 27.38
N GLU A 143 -7.56 2.51 26.48
CA GLU A 143 -7.60 1.22 25.77
C GLU A 143 -6.41 0.34 26.17
N ASN A 144 -6.61 -0.99 26.10
CA ASN A 144 -5.57 -1.99 26.39
C ASN A 144 -4.47 -2.02 25.29
N ASP A 145 -4.10 -0.84 24.79
CA ASP A 145 -3.19 -0.66 23.67
C ASP A 145 -1.79 -1.19 23.96
N GLU A 146 -1.38 -1.22 25.24
CA GLU A 146 -0.04 -1.66 25.64
C GLU A 146 0.21 -3.15 25.31
N LYS A 147 -0.77 -4.03 25.60
CA LYS A 147 -0.63 -5.46 25.28
C LYS A 147 -0.57 -5.71 23.79
N ILE A 148 -1.38 -4.99 23.03
CA ILE A 148 -1.46 -5.13 21.56
C ILE A 148 -0.19 -4.54 20.93
N ALA A 149 0.31 -3.42 21.44
CA ALA A 149 1.58 -2.84 21.02
C ALA A 149 2.75 -3.80 21.28
N ASN A 150 2.82 -4.38 22.48
CA ASN A 150 3.84 -5.37 22.84
C ASN A 150 3.77 -6.64 21.95
N LEU A 151 2.56 -7.11 21.64
CA LEU A 151 2.36 -8.20 20.70
C LEU A 151 2.90 -7.84 19.30
N SER A 152 2.58 -6.65 18.79
CA SER A 152 3.05 -6.19 17.49
C SER A 152 4.58 -6.08 17.46
N ILE A 153 5.20 -5.57 18.51
CA ILE A 153 6.67 -5.50 18.66
C ILE A 153 7.28 -6.90 18.66
N ALA A 154 6.68 -7.85 19.38
CA ALA A 154 7.17 -9.22 19.42
C ALA A 154 7.07 -9.89 18.03
N MET A 155 5.94 -9.73 17.34
CA MET A 155 5.75 -10.22 15.97
C MET A 155 6.76 -9.59 15.00
N ASP A 156 7.01 -8.29 15.10
CA ASP A 156 7.96 -7.59 14.24
C ASP A 156 9.40 -8.05 14.48
N LYS A 157 9.80 -8.32 15.74
CA LYS A 157 11.10 -8.94 16.07
C LYS A 157 11.24 -10.32 15.42
N MET A 158 10.19 -11.14 15.45
CA MET A 158 10.20 -12.45 14.79
C MET A 158 10.35 -12.32 13.28
N ARG A 159 9.63 -11.37 12.65
CA ARG A 159 9.74 -11.08 11.21
C ARG A 159 11.14 -10.58 10.81
N GLN A 160 11.74 -9.73 11.62
CA GLN A 160 13.12 -9.25 11.39
C GLN A 160 14.14 -10.38 11.45
N ARG A 161 13.97 -11.34 12.38
CA ARG A 161 14.92 -12.43 12.60
C ARG A 161 14.76 -13.59 11.62
N TYR A 162 13.52 -13.93 11.28
CA TYR A 162 13.20 -15.16 10.53
C TYR A 162 12.55 -14.87 9.16
N GLY A 163 12.43 -13.59 8.79
CA GLY A 163 11.82 -13.15 7.53
C GLY A 163 10.35 -12.75 7.68
N ASP A 164 9.88 -11.97 6.73
CA ASP A 164 8.55 -11.30 6.78
C ASP A 164 7.36 -12.28 6.88
N ARG A 165 7.58 -13.57 6.57
CA ARG A 165 6.57 -14.62 6.61
C ARG A 165 6.61 -15.50 7.85
N ALA A 166 7.53 -15.24 8.78
CA ALA A 166 7.67 -16.06 9.98
C ALA A 166 6.40 -16.05 10.85
N VAL A 167 5.69 -14.95 10.86
CA VAL A 167 4.43 -14.77 11.61
C VAL A 167 3.41 -14.11 10.70
N LEU A 168 2.31 -14.81 10.41
CA LEU A 168 1.20 -14.35 9.58
C LEU A 168 -0.12 -14.59 10.31
N ARG A 169 -1.12 -13.77 10.02
CA ARG A 169 -2.50 -14.08 10.42
C ARG A 169 -3.03 -15.25 9.59
N ALA A 170 -3.77 -16.16 10.21
CA ALA A 170 -4.34 -17.32 9.53
C ALA A 170 -5.17 -16.94 8.28
N VAL A 171 -5.91 -15.83 8.35
CA VAL A 171 -6.67 -15.28 7.21
C VAL A 171 -5.79 -14.94 6.01
N GLY A 172 -4.53 -14.55 6.23
CA GLY A 172 -3.58 -14.17 5.17
C GLY A 172 -2.71 -15.31 4.64
N MET A 173 -2.81 -16.52 5.18
CA MET A 173 -1.91 -17.63 4.82
C MET A 173 -2.02 -18.07 3.36
N ASP A 174 -3.20 -18.00 2.76
CA ASP A 174 -3.44 -18.37 1.36
C ASP A 174 -3.08 -17.27 0.36
N ALA A 175 -2.75 -16.09 0.84
CA ALA A 175 -2.27 -14.98 0.02
C ALA A 175 -0.83 -15.25 -0.46
N LYS A 176 -0.62 -16.33 -1.25
CA LYS A 176 0.68 -16.65 -1.84
C LYS A 176 1.20 -15.43 -2.62
N THR A 177 2.39 -14.97 -2.23
CA THR A 177 3.15 -13.92 -2.92
C THR A 177 2.45 -12.56 -3.04
N ILE A 178 2.37 -11.81 -1.95
CA ILE A 178 2.27 -10.35 -2.04
C ILE A 178 3.65 -9.89 -2.46
N GLY A 179 3.72 -9.28 -3.65
CA GLY A 179 4.94 -9.00 -4.37
C GLY A 179 6.09 -8.49 -3.52
N ARG A 180 7.16 -9.24 -3.58
CA ARG A 180 8.47 -8.92 -3.01
C ARG A 180 9.37 -8.30 -4.08
N TRP A 181 8.79 -7.84 -5.18
CA TRP A 181 9.62 -7.27 -6.23
C TRP A 181 9.53 -5.75 -6.21
N ASN A 182 10.47 -5.14 -5.54
CA ASN A 182 10.84 -3.76 -5.76
C ASN A 182 12.19 -3.77 -6.50
N PRO A 183 12.20 -3.54 -7.83
CA PRO A 183 13.44 -3.55 -8.61
C PRO A 183 14.42 -2.46 -8.19
N PHE A 184 14.03 -1.53 -7.34
CA PHE A 184 14.83 -0.37 -6.93
C PHE A 184 15.36 -0.46 -5.49
N THR A 185 15.10 -1.53 -4.75
CA THR A 185 15.61 -1.65 -3.37
C THR A 185 16.75 -2.62 -3.21
N GLY A 186 17.20 -3.33 -4.27
CA GLY A 186 18.48 -4.07 -4.27
C GLY A 186 18.67 -5.11 -3.16
N GLU A 187 17.60 -5.55 -2.43
CA GLU A 187 17.65 -6.58 -1.41
C GLU A 187 16.53 -7.62 -1.61
#